data_8712b2cbe09141f3d4b433845c183d72
#
_entry.id   8712b2cbe09141f3d4b433845c183d72
#
_cell.length_a   1.000
_cell.length_b   1.000
_cell.length_c   1.000
_cell.angle_alpha   90.00
_cell.angle_beta   90.00
_cell.angle_gamma   90.00
#
_symmetry.space_group_name_H-M   'P 1'
#
loop_
_entity.id
_entity.type
_entity.pdbx_description
1 polymer ?
#
loop_
_entity_poly.entity_id
_entity_poly.type
_entity_poly.pdbx_seq_one_letter_code
_entity_poly.pdbx_strand_id
1 'polypeptide(L)'
;DKCEAGVQYTVSAAAKTEWYNSIKLSMEYTDASGERHYSNLKEQTSNGDWATFSNVKFSLSEDVSKVYLYFECNDTATMYIDDFEVRTAPVYPIQKDIPSLKDVYANDFKIGTAVTTAELAPQSTKDLIAKHFNSITLGNELKPESILDKAATLASGSNTDPVINLASARTILNYCRDNNIPVRGHVLVWHSQTPDWFFKEGFQDDGDWVSKDVMLQRMENYIKNVFAALEEEYPTVDFYAWDVVNEAW
;
A
#
# COMPACT_ATOMS: atom_id res chain seq x y z
N ASP A 1 22.84 -1.57 -0.03
CA ASP A 1 23.28 -0.86 1.18
C ASP A 1 22.25 -1.01 2.28
N LYS A 2 22.65 -0.71 3.52
CA LYS A 2 21.77 -0.78 4.71
C LYS A 2 20.81 0.42 4.74
N CYS A 3 19.54 0.17 5.01
CA CYS A 3 18.55 1.20 5.33
C CYS A 3 18.09 1.06 6.78
N GLU A 4 17.89 2.19 7.44
CA GLU A 4 17.46 2.28 8.83
C GLU A 4 15.95 2.50 8.90
N ALA A 5 15.30 1.86 9.86
CA ALA A 5 13.86 1.99 10.09
C ALA A 5 13.46 3.45 10.30
N GLY A 6 12.39 3.88 9.65
CA GLY A 6 11.84 5.23 9.77
C GLY A 6 12.67 6.36 9.17
N VAL A 7 13.85 6.07 8.62
CA VAL A 7 14.64 7.05 7.86
C VAL A 7 14.06 7.19 6.47
N GLN A 8 13.79 8.42 6.05
CA GLN A 8 13.37 8.69 4.68
C GLN A 8 14.59 8.91 3.79
N TYR A 9 14.63 8.20 2.67
CA TYR A 9 15.64 8.32 1.62
C TYR A 9 15.04 8.96 0.37
N THR A 10 15.89 9.55 -0.44
CA THR A 10 15.54 10.04 -1.78
C THR A 10 16.47 9.42 -2.81
N VAL A 11 15.90 9.06 -3.95
CA VAL A 11 16.63 8.63 -5.14
C VAL A 11 16.45 9.65 -6.24
N SER A 12 17.54 10.02 -6.88
CA SER A 12 17.51 10.80 -8.12
C SER A 12 18.31 10.07 -9.18
N ALA A 13 17.84 10.09 -10.42
CA ALA A 13 18.52 9.53 -11.59
C ALA A 13 17.93 10.08 -12.88
N ALA A 14 18.66 9.91 -13.96
CA ALA A 14 18.15 10.02 -15.32
C ALA A 14 18.21 8.63 -15.98
N ALA A 15 17.16 8.26 -16.72
CA ALA A 15 17.13 7.01 -17.47
C ALA A 15 16.50 7.23 -18.85
N LYS A 16 16.97 6.50 -19.87
CA LYS A 16 16.36 6.50 -21.21
C LYS A 16 16.43 5.13 -21.86
N THR A 17 15.53 4.87 -22.77
CA THR A 17 15.50 3.73 -23.67
C THR A 17 15.70 4.19 -25.13
N GLU A 18 16.10 3.29 -26.02
CA GLU A 18 16.34 3.62 -27.43
C GLU A 18 15.06 4.00 -28.20
N TRP A 19 13.92 3.53 -27.75
CA TRP A 19 12.57 3.83 -28.30
C TRP A 19 11.56 3.98 -27.17
N TYR A 20 10.31 4.30 -27.53
CA TYR A 20 9.23 4.50 -26.55
C TYR A 20 9.11 3.31 -25.59
N ASN A 21 9.21 3.60 -24.31
CA ASN A 21 9.02 2.62 -23.25
C ASN A 21 8.62 3.30 -21.93
N SER A 22 7.94 2.54 -21.06
CA SER A 22 7.76 2.93 -19.67
C SER A 22 8.93 2.39 -18.87
N ILE A 23 9.59 3.27 -18.12
CA ILE A 23 10.72 2.97 -17.23
C ILE A 23 10.22 3.08 -15.80
N LYS A 24 10.40 2.03 -15.01
CA LYS A 24 10.08 2.00 -13.58
C LYS A 24 11.37 2.02 -12.77
N LEU A 25 11.40 2.88 -11.76
CA LEU A 25 12.35 2.79 -10.65
C LEU A 25 11.69 1.95 -9.57
N SER A 26 12.21 0.77 -9.32
CA SER A 26 11.67 -0.21 -8.39
C SER A 26 12.64 -0.47 -7.24
N MET A 27 12.09 -0.94 -6.13
CA MET A 27 12.82 -1.32 -4.93
C MET A 27 12.50 -2.76 -4.55
N GLU A 28 13.52 -3.52 -4.18
CA GLU A 28 13.41 -4.84 -3.56
C GLU A 28 14.14 -4.85 -2.23
N TYR A 29 13.55 -5.44 -1.21
CA TYR A 29 14.25 -5.76 0.04
C TYR A 29 13.74 -7.08 0.64
N THR A 30 14.51 -7.65 1.54
CA THR A 30 14.10 -8.84 2.32
C THR A 30 13.97 -8.42 3.77
N ASP A 31 12.83 -8.68 4.37
CA ASP A 31 12.53 -8.38 5.76
C ASP A 31 13.21 -9.33 6.77
N ALA A 32 13.01 -9.08 8.05
CA ALA A 32 13.59 -9.90 9.11
C ALA A 32 13.03 -11.34 9.14
N SER A 33 11.86 -11.59 8.56
CA SER A 33 11.27 -12.93 8.42
C SER A 33 11.83 -13.72 7.24
N GLY A 34 12.57 -13.06 6.33
CA GLY A 34 13.08 -13.63 5.08
C GLY A 34 12.12 -13.45 3.90
N GLU A 35 11.03 -12.73 4.05
CA GLU A 35 10.09 -12.41 2.97
C GLU A 35 10.64 -11.30 2.08
N ARG A 36 10.46 -11.45 0.76
CA ARG A 36 10.87 -10.46 -0.23
C ARG A 36 9.70 -9.52 -0.54
N HIS A 37 10.02 -8.25 -0.51
CA HIS A 37 9.08 -7.16 -0.82
C HIS A 37 9.54 -6.41 -2.06
N TYR A 38 8.58 -6.06 -2.92
CA TYR A 38 8.80 -5.32 -4.15
C TYR A 38 7.89 -4.08 -4.18
N SER A 39 8.45 -2.96 -4.61
CA SER A 39 7.69 -1.70 -4.72
C SER A 39 8.10 -0.93 -5.96
N ASN A 40 7.13 -0.51 -6.77
CA ASN A 40 7.35 0.50 -7.80
C ASN A 40 7.35 1.88 -7.13
N LEU A 41 8.50 2.54 -7.11
CA LEU A 41 8.67 3.84 -6.48
C LEU A 41 8.24 4.98 -7.40
N LYS A 42 8.51 4.87 -8.71
CA LYS A 42 8.20 5.88 -9.70
C LYS A 42 8.25 5.30 -11.11
N GLU A 43 7.32 5.72 -11.94
CA GLU A 43 7.27 5.39 -13.36
C GLU A 43 7.41 6.66 -14.20
N GLN A 44 8.15 6.58 -15.31
CA GLN A 44 8.38 7.64 -16.28
C GLN A 44 8.44 7.05 -17.68
N THR A 45 8.05 7.84 -18.67
CA THR A 45 8.13 7.44 -20.08
C THR A 45 9.37 8.01 -20.73
N SER A 46 10.07 7.20 -21.52
CA SER A 46 11.15 7.61 -22.43
C SER A 46 10.77 7.28 -23.87
N ASN A 47 11.21 8.11 -24.79
CA ASN A 47 11.10 7.89 -26.24
C ASN A 47 12.42 8.29 -26.91
N GLY A 48 13.53 7.74 -26.44
CA GLY A 48 14.88 8.13 -26.85
C GLY A 48 15.45 9.30 -26.05
N ASP A 49 14.62 10.05 -25.34
CA ASP A 49 15.02 11.17 -24.50
C ASP A 49 15.18 10.76 -23.03
N TRP A 50 15.99 11.50 -22.29
CA TRP A 50 16.19 11.29 -20.86
C TRP A 50 14.95 11.60 -20.06
N ALA A 51 14.41 10.62 -19.35
CA ALA A 51 13.40 10.77 -18.33
C ALA A 51 14.05 10.98 -16.95
N THR A 52 13.59 11.99 -16.21
CA THR A 52 14.20 12.37 -14.93
C THR A 52 13.40 11.83 -13.75
N PHE A 53 14.07 11.12 -12.87
CA PHE A 53 13.59 10.67 -11.57
C PHE A 53 14.17 11.60 -10.50
N SER A 54 13.41 12.59 -10.04
CA SER A 54 13.91 13.57 -9.08
C SER A 54 13.32 13.36 -7.70
N ASN A 55 14.19 13.22 -6.69
CA ASN A 55 13.82 13.15 -5.27
C ASN A 55 12.70 12.12 -4.99
N VAL A 56 12.76 10.96 -5.65
CA VAL A 56 11.81 9.87 -5.41
C VAL A 56 12.03 9.35 -4.01
N LYS A 57 11.00 9.43 -3.17
CA LYS A 57 11.10 9.11 -1.74
C LYS A 57 10.78 7.65 -1.48
N PHE A 58 11.53 7.05 -0.53
CA PHE A 58 11.16 5.78 0.08
C PHE A 58 11.60 5.74 1.55
N SER A 59 10.97 4.89 2.33
CA SER A 59 11.33 4.59 3.72
C SER A 59 10.87 3.17 4.05
N LEU A 60 11.48 2.57 5.04
CA LEU A 60 11.16 1.22 5.50
C LEU A 60 10.72 1.27 6.97
N SER A 61 9.81 0.38 7.35
CA SER A 61 9.29 0.27 8.73
C SER A 61 10.23 -0.47 9.68
N GLU A 62 11.23 -1.15 9.13
CA GLU A 62 12.22 -1.93 9.88
C GLU A 62 13.63 -1.74 9.32
N ASP A 63 14.65 -2.09 10.11
CA ASP A 63 16.04 -2.10 9.66
C ASP A 63 16.26 -3.23 8.66
N VAL A 64 16.76 -2.90 7.49
CA VAL A 64 17.02 -3.84 6.41
C VAL A 64 18.49 -3.81 6.01
N SER A 65 19.12 -4.99 5.96
CA SER A 65 20.55 -5.13 5.65
C SER A 65 20.89 -4.92 4.17
N LYS A 66 19.90 -5.14 3.29
CA LYS A 66 20.06 -4.99 1.84
C LYS A 66 18.80 -4.43 1.22
N VAL A 67 18.94 -3.34 0.50
CA VAL A 67 17.91 -2.77 -0.38
C VAL A 67 18.50 -2.70 -1.78
N TYR A 68 17.77 -3.20 -2.75
CA TYR A 68 18.10 -3.08 -4.16
C TYR A 68 17.18 -2.03 -4.77
N LEU A 69 17.80 -1.05 -5.44
CA LEU A 69 17.11 -0.09 -6.29
C LEU A 69 17.49 -0.41 -7.72
N TYR A 70 16.53 -0.59 -8.59
CA TYR A 70 16.77 -0.99 -9.97
C TYR A 70 15.77 -0.35 -10.91
N PHE A 71 16.17 -0.30 -12.19
CA PHE A 71 15.30 0.17 -13.26
C PHE A 71 14.84 -1.01 -14.09
N GLU A 72 13.60 -0.99 -14.50
CA GLU A 72 12.99 -1.99 -15.36
C GLU A 72 12.13 -1.34 -16.44
N CYS A 73 11.96 -2.01 -17.57
CA CYS A 73 11.07 -1.64 -18.65
C CYS A 73 10.35 -2.87 -19.20
N ASN A 74 9.32 -2.65 -20.01
CA ASN A 74 8.39 -3.71 -20.42
C ASN A 74 8.91 -4.63 -21.54
N ASP A 75 10.05 -4.32 -22.15
CA ASP A 75 10.62 -5.10 -23.25
C ASP A 75 12.15 -5.20 -23.16
N THR A 76 12.78 -5.74 -24.21
CA THR A 76 14.23 -5.94 -24.31
C THR A 76 15.00 -4.72 -24.79
N ALA A 77 14.48 -3.50 -24.58
CA ALA A 77 15.16 -2.27 -24.95
C ALA A 77 16.50 -2.10 -24.23
N THR A 78 17.49 -1.55 -24.91
CA THR A 78 18.71 -1.07 -24.23
C THR A 78 18.34 0.14 -23.37
N MET A 79 18.69 0.07 -22.08
CA MET A 79 18.44 1.15 -21.14
C MET A 79 19.77 1.78 -20.72
N TYR A 80 19.79 3.10 -20.70
CA TYR A 80 20.90 3.91 -20.21
C TYR A 80 20.47 4.59 -18.91
N ILE A 81 21.34 4.58 -17.91
CA ILE A 81 21.10 5.20 -16.59
C ILE A 81 22.27 6.12 -16.30
N ASP A 82 21.96 7.33 -15.82
CA ASP A 82 22.93 8.35 -15.44
C ASP A 82 22.49 9.11 -14.20
N ASP A 83 23.40 9.86 -13.58
CA ASP A 83 23.17 10.71 -12.40
C ASP A 83 22.48 9.99 -11.22
N PHE A 84 22.75 8.68 -11.05
CA PHE A 84 22.16 7.90 -9.98
C PHE A 84 22.72 8.30 -8.61
N GLU A 85 21.84 8.80 -7.75
CA GLU A 85 22.20 9.22 -6.41
C GLU A 85 21.15 8.82 -5.39
N VAL A 86 21.59 8.34 -4.23
CA VAL A 86 20.73 8.08 -3.06
C VAL A 86 21.21 8.91 -1.88
N ARG A 87 20.30 9.63 -1.25
CA ARG A 87 20.57 10.45 -0.08
C ARG A 87 19.53 10.20 1.01
N THR A 88 19.87 10.50 2.26
CA THR A 88 18.85 10.69 3.29
C THR A 88 18.07 11.97 3.00
N ALA A 89 16.76 11.90 3.07
CA ALA A 89 15.91 13.08 2.91
C ALA A 89 16.07 14.01 4.12
N PRO A 90 16.01 15.34 3.94
CA PRO A 90 16.00 16.25 5.07
C PRO A 90 14.74 16.03 5.91
N VAL A 91 14.90 15.90 7.22
CA VAL A 91 13.80 15.81 8.17
C VAL A 91 13.41 17.22 8.61
N TYR A 92 12.20 17.61 8.28
CA TYR A 92 11.63 18.86 8.75
C TYR A 92 10.79 18.59 10.00
N PRO A 93 11.12 19.17 11.17
CA PRO A 93 10.31 18.98 12.36
C PRO A 93 8.92 19.60 12.14
N ILE A 94 7.90 18.95 12.71
CA ILE A 94 6.54 19.50 12.68
C ILE A 94 6.47 20.80 13.48
N GLN A 95 5.60 21.71 13.08
CA GLN A 95 5.31 22.92 13.86
C GLN A 95 4.52 22.55 15.11
N LYS A 96 5.14 22.72 16.28
CA LYS A 96 4.55 22.35 17.58
C LYS A 96 3.74 23.46 18.24
N ASP A 97 3.97 24.70 17.83
CA ASP A 97 3.41 25.93 18.38
C ASP A 97 2.06 26.34 17.76
N ILE A 98 1.59 25.63 16.76
CA ILE A 98 0.25 25.82 16.16
C ILE A 98 -0.80 24.93 16.85
N PRO A 99 -2.09 25.34 16.90
CA PRO A 99 -3.17 24.50 17.41
C PRO A 99 -3.29 23.16 16.68
N SER A 100 -3.69 22.13 17.42
CA SER A 100 -3.98 20.80 16.85
C SER A 100 -5.31 20.85 16.08
N LEU A 101 -5.32 20.37 14.84
CA LEU A 101 -6.55 20.35 14.04
C LEU A 101 -7.63 19.47 14.69
N LYS A 102 -7.26 18.27 15.17
CA LYS A 102 -8.22 17.36 15.82
C LYS A 102 -8.84 17.95 17.08
N ASP A 103 -8.11 18.83 17.80
CA ASP A 103 -8.61 19.45 19.03
C ASP A 103 -9.50 20.65 18.71
N VAL A 104 -9.12 21.45 17.69
CA VAL A 104 -9.91 22.61 17.24
C VAL A 104 -11.29 22.18 16.75
N TYR A 105 -11.37 21.07 16.02
CA TYR A 105 -12.62 20.54 15.44
C TYR A 105 -13.20 19.34 16.21
N ALA A 106 -12.81 19.16 17.47
CA ALA A 106 -13.19 17.97 18.26
C ALA A 106 -14.72 17.77 18.39
N ASN A 107 -15.48 18.87 18.35
CA ASN A 107 -16.96 18.83 18.47
C ASN A 107 -17.69 18.83 17.12
N ASP A 108 -16.97 18.96 16.01
CA ASP A 108 -17.56 19.08 14.69
C ASP A 108 -17.41 17.80 13.86
N PHE A 109 -16.17 17.29 13.72
CA PHE A 109 -15.88 16.08 12.94
C PHE A 109 -14.49 15.51 13.25
N LYS A 110 -14.24 14.28 12.81
CA LYS A 110 -12.90 13.69 12.87
C LYS A 110 -12.01 14.27 11.78
N ILE A 111 -10.75 14.57 12.14
CA ILE A 111 -9.71 14.93 11.17
C ILE A 111 -8.94 13.66 10.86
N GLY A 112 -9.12 13.13 9.64
CA GLY A 112 -8.45 11.92 9.18
C GLY A 112 -7.30 12.18 8.22
N THR A 113 -6.43 11.19 8.08
CA THR A 113 -5.41 11.14 7.03
C THR A 113 -5.34 9.73 6.45
N ALA A 114 -5.02 9.63 5.15
CA ALA A 114 -4.64 8.36 4.55
C ALA A 114 -3.12 8.20 4.62
N VAL A 115 -2.67 6.97 4.87
CA VAL A 115 -1.25 6.63 4.86
C VAL A 115 -1.04 5.22 4.32
N THR A 116 0.07 5.03 3.62
CA THR A 116 0.64 3.72 3.31
C THR A 116 1.65 3.32 4.38
N THR A 117 2.05 2.07 4.41
CA THR A 117 3.11 1.57 5.32
C THR A 117 4.40 2.38 5.18
N ALA A 118 4.81 2.70 3.95
CA ALA A 118 6.00 3.49 3.70
C ALA A 118 5.87 4.95 4.19
N GLU A 119 4.71 5.56 4.01
CA GLU A 119 4.45 6.93 4.49
C GLU A 119 4.36 7.01 6.01
N LEU A 120 3.88 5.94 6.67
CA LEU A 120 3.83 5.87 8.14
C LEU A 120 5.21 5.61 8.77
N ALA A 121 6.18 5.06 8.04
CA ALA A 121 7.48 4.67 8.58
C ALA A 121 8.26 5.85 9.23
N PRO A 122 8.38 7.07 8.64
CA PRO A 122 9.12 8.17 9.24
C PRO A 122 8.52 8.65 10.57
N GLN A 123 9.36 8.90 11.57
CA GLN A 123 8.91 9.43 12.85
C GLN A 123 8.19 10.79 12.71
N SER A 124 8.62 11.64 11.77
CA SER A 124 7.97 12.92 11.48
C SER A 124 6.51 12.76 11.04
N THR A 125 6.17 11.72 10.29
CA THR A 125 4.78 11.40 9.92
C THR A 125 3.98 10.97 11.16
N LYS A 126 4.55 10.11 11.99
CA LYS A 126 3.91 9.69 13.26
C LYS A 126 3.66 10.88 14.19
N ASP A 127 4.63 11.79 14.30
CA ASP A 127 4.49 13.03 15.09
C ASP A 127 3.38 13.94 14.54
N LEU A 128 3.29 14.06 13.22
CA LEU A 128 2.24 14.83 12.55
C LEU A 128 0.85 14.24 12.80
N ILE A 129 0.74 12.91 12.68
CA ILE A 129 -0.51 12.18 12.96
C ILE A 129 -0.90 12.40 14.43
N ALA A 130 0.01 12.14 15.35
CA ALA A 130 -0.24 12.30 16.78
C ALA A 130 -0.71 13.72 17.14
N LYS A 131 -0.21 14.75 16.44
CA LYS A 131 -0.59 16.13 16.68
C LYS A 131 -1.94 16.50 16.10
N HIS A 132 -2.21 16.15 14.84
CA HIS A 132 -3.28 16.75 14.08
C HIS A 132 -4.45 15.84 13.75
N PHE A 133 -4.26 14.51 13.78
CA PHE A 133 -5.25 13.57 13.27
C PHE A 133 -5.80 12.64 14.37
N ASN A 134 -7.07 12.30 14.25
CA ASN A 134 -7.77 11.37 15.12
C ASN A 134 -8.50 10.26 14.36
N SER A 135 -8.10 10.03 13.11
CA SER A 135 -8.56 8.93 12.26
C SER A 135 -7.51 8.61 11.20
N ILE A 136 -7.36 7.34 10.86
CA ILE A 136 -6.50 6.85 9.78
C ILE A 136 -7.33 6.06 8.77
N THR A 137 -7.00 6.24 7.49
CA THR A 137 -7.41 5.39 6.38
C THR A 137 -6.17 4.75 5.79
N LEU A 138 -6.19 3.43 5.56
CA LEU A 138 -5.10 2.74 4.89
C LEU A 138 -5.12 3.07 3.40
N GLY A 139 -3.98 3.53 2.84
CA GLY A 139 -3.90 4.01 1.47
C GLY A 139 -4.09 2.92 0.42
N ASN A 140 -3.53 1.73 0.68
CA ASN A 140 -3.62 0.57 -0.21
C ASN A 140 -3.89 -0.75 0.51
N GLU A 141 -3.48 -0.87 1.75
CA GLU A 141 -3.24 -2.12 2.46
C GLU A 141 -4.52 -2.86 2.89
N LEU A 142 -5.72 -2.22 2.78
CA LEU A 142 -7.03 -2.87 2.94
C LEU A 142 -7.82 -2.99 1.63
N LYS A 143 -7.23 -2.65 0.50
CA LYS A 143 -7.88 -2.86 -0.81
C LYS A 143 -7.94 -4.35 -1.17
N PRO A 144 -8.91 -4.79 -1.98
CA PRO A 144 -9.09 -6.20 -2.30
C PRO A 144 -7.82 -6.90 -2.81
N GLU A 145 -7.04 -6.26 -3.69
CA GLU A 145 -5.79 -6.86 -4.21
C GLU A 145 -4.73 -7.09 -3.13
N SER A 146 -4.77 -6.31 -2.03
CA SER A 146 -3.79 -6.38 -0.95
C SER A 146 -4.14 -7.43 0.12
N ILE A 147 -5.43 -7.79 0.25
CA ILE A 147 -5.91 -8.69 1.30
C ILE A 147 -6.48 -10.00 0.79
N LEU A 148 -6.75 -10.15 -0.51
CA LEU A 148 -7.17 -11.42 -1.11
C LEU A 148 -5.96 -12.36 -1.24
N ASP A 149 -5.99 -13.48 -0.52
CA ASP A 149 -4.96 -14.52 -0.60
C ASP A 149 -5.32 -15.55 -1.67
N LYS A 150 -4.77 -15.39 -2.87
CA LYS A 150 -5.01 -16.30 -3.98
C LYS A 150 -4.58 -17.74 -3.67
N ALA A 151 -3.39 -17.93 -3.08
CA ALA A 151 -2.85 -19.25 -2.84
C ALA A 151 -3.71 -20.03 -1.83
N ALA A 152 -4.08 -19.39 -0.72
CA ALA A 152 -4.95 -19.99 0.28
C ALA A 152 -6.37 -20.21 -0.27
N THR A 153 -6.90 -19.28 -1.07
CA THR A 153 -8.20 -19.43 -1.73
C THR A 153 -8.23 -20.65 -2.65
N LEU A 154 -7.22 -20.82 -3.49
CA LEU A 154 -7.10 -22.00 -4.36
C LEU A 154 -6.99 -23.29 -3.56
N ALA A 155 -6.22 -23.29 -2.47
CA ALA A 155 -6.03 -24.46 -1.61
C ALA A 155 -7.33 -24.86 -0.88
N SER A 156 -8.26 -23.93 -0.64
CA SER A 156 -9.56 -24.22 -0.02
C SER A 156 -10.48 -25.08 -0.92
N GLY A 157 -10.26 -25.04 -2.24
CA GLY A 157 -11.10 -25.72 -3.24
C GLY A 157 -12.51 -25.11 -3.41
N SER A 158 -12.82 -24.02 -2.75
CA SER A 158 -14.10 -23.31 -2.90
C SER A 158 -14.11 -22.49 -4.19
N ASN A 159 -15.30 -22.36 -4.81
CA ASN A 159 -15.50 -21.41 -5.94
C ASN A 159 -16.16 -20.09 -5.51
N THR A 160 -16.54 -19.98 -4.23
CA THR A 160 -17.32 -18.81 -3.74
C THR A 160 -16.78 -18.21 -2.45
N ASP A 161 -15.79 -18.83 -1.81
CA ASP A 161 -15.31 -18.44 -0.49
C ASP A 161 -13.82 -18.06 -0.53
N PRO A 162 -13.50 -16.77 -0.75
CA PRO A 162 -12.13 -16.29 -0.83
C PRO A 162 -11.50 -16.19 0.56
N VAL A 163 -10.21 -16.49 0.66
CA VAL A 163 -9.44 -16.35 1.90
C VAL A 163 -8.86 -14.94 2.00
N ILE A 164 -8.89 -14.38 3.20
CA ILE A 164 -8.36 -13.05 3.53
C ILE A 164 -7.04 -13.18 4.30
N ASN A 165 -6.07 -12.32 3.98
CA ASN A 165 -4.79 -12.22 4.64
C ASN A 165 -4.50 -10.74 4.93
N LEU A 166 -4.42 -10.36 6.20
CA LEU A 166 -4.21 -8.98 6.63
C LEU A 166 -2.72 -8.60 6.78
N ALA A 167 -1.80 -9.41 6.29
CA ALA A 167 -0.36 -9.17 6.45
C ALA A 167 0.08 -7.79 5.92
N SER A 168 -0.46 -7.34 4.78
CA SER A 168 -0.19 -6.01 4.21
C SER A 168 -0.62 -4.86 5.13
N ALA A 169 -1.76 -5.02 5.82
CA ALA A 169 -2.34 -4.00 6.69
C ALA A 169 -1.70 -3.96 8.09
N ARG A 170 -0.95 -5.00 8.48
CA ARG A 170 -0.49 -5.24 9.84
C ARG A 170 0.26 -4.06 10.46
N THR A 171 1.18 -3.44 9.73
CA THR A 171 1.98 -2.31 10.24
C THR A 171 1.10 -1.13 10.66
N ILE A 172 0.13 -0.76 9.81
CA ILE A 172 -0.74 0.39 10.07
C ILE A 172 -1.78 0.04 11.14
N LEU A 173 -2.37 -1.15 11.09
CA LEU A 173 -3.36 -1.58 12.09
C LEU A 173 -2.75 -1.72 13.49
N ASN A 174 -1.52 -2.24 13.60
CA ASN A 174 -0.78 -2.24 14.86
C ASN A 174 -0.55 -0.81 15.39
N TYR A 175 -0.13 0.10 14.52
CA TYR A 175 0.04 1.50 14.91
C TYR A 175 -1.28 2.13 15.39
N CYS A 176 -2.39 1.87 14.71
CA CYS A 176 -3.73 2.35 15.12
C CYS A 176 -4.14 1.78 16.46
N ARG A 177 -3.97 0.46 16.67
CA ARG A 177 -4.25 -0.22 17.94
C ARG A 177 -3.44 0.38 19.09
N ASP A 178 -2.12 0.49 18.91
CA ASP A 178 -1.17 0.89 19.96
C ASP A 178 -1.32 2.37 20.33
N ASN A 179 -1.90 3.19 19.45
CA ASN A 179 -2.15 4.62 19.68
C ASN A 179 -3.65 4.96 19.86
N ASN A 180 -4.53 3.96 19.92
CA ASN A 180 -5.99 4.13 20.03
C ASN A 180 -6.57 5.07 18.95
N ILE A 181 -6.12 4.94 17.72
CA ILE A 181 -6.57 5.74 16.58
C ILE A 181 -7.63 4.94 15.82
N PRO A 182 -8.88 5.43 15.71
CA PRO A 182 -9.92 4.77 14.94
C PRO A 182 -9.61 4.77 13.44
N VAL A 183 -10.11 3.76 12.74
CA VAL A 183 -9.85 3.50 11.33
C VAL A 183 -11.12 3.71 10.51
N ARG A 184 -11.00 4.40 9.38
CA ARG A 184 -11.96 4.33 8.29
C ARG A 184 -11.50 3.23 7.33
N GLY A 185 -12.27 2.16 7.22
CA GLY A 185 -11.99 1.05 6.32
C GLY A 185 -12.17 1.48 4.85
N HIS A 186 -11.16 1.27 4.04
CA HIS A 186 -11.13 1.59 2.61
C HIS A 186 -10.44 0.45 1.88
N VAL A 187 -11.11 -0.34 1.10
CA VAL A 187 -12.48 -0.29 0.58
C VAL A 187 -13.01 -1.73 0.43
N LEU A 188 -14.31 -1.97 0.62
CA LEU A 188 -14.86 -3.32 0.42
C LEU A 188 -15.04 -3.65 -1.07
N VAL A 189 -15.70 -2.77 -1.83
CA VAL A 189 -16.00 -3.01 -3.26
C VAL A 189 -15.51 -1.84 -4.11
N TRP A 190 -14.67 -2.13 -5.08
CA TRP A 190 -14.16 -1.15 -6.03
C TRP A 190 -13.85 -1.78 -7.39
N HIS A 191 -14.07 -1.04 -8.48
CA HIS A 191 -13.78 -1.49 -9.84
C HIS A 191 -12.27 -1.53 -10.16
N SER A 192 -11.43 -0.87 -9.35
CA SER A 192 -9.97 -0.88 -9.44
C SER A 192 -9.36 -1.63 -8.26
N GLN A 193 -8.11 -2.06 -8.38
CA GLN A 193 -7.36 -2.78 -7.35
C GLN A 193 -8.13 -3.97 -6.74
N THR A 194 -8.90 -4.66 -7.61
CA THR A 194 -9.47 -5.98 -7.34
C THR A 194 -8.91 -6.91 -8.42
N PRO A 195 -8.23 -8.00 -8.06
CA PRO A 195 -7.52 -8.82 -9.03
C PRO A 195 -8.51 -9.58 -9.95
N ASP A 196 -8.18 -9.70 -11.25
CA ASP A 196 -9.03 -10.34 -12.27
C ASP A 196 -9.43 -11.77 -11.92
N TRP A 197 -8.52 -12.53 -11.31
CA TRP A 197 -8.80 -13.91 -10.91
C TRP A 197 -9.98 -14.04 -9.94
N PHE A 198 -10.27 -13.00 -9.15
CA PHE A 198 -11.41 -12.97 -8.23
C PHE A 198 -12.75 -13.06 -8.95
N PHE A 199 -12.82 -12.65 -10.22
CA PHE A 199 -14.03 -12.67 -11.05
C PHE A 199 -14.13 -13.92 -11.95
N LYS A 200 -13.15 -14.84 -11.87
CA LYS A 200 -13.05 -15.99 -12.78
C LYS A 200 -13.33 -17.31 -12.09
N GLU A 201 -13.82 -18.30 -12.86
CA GLU A 201 -14.16 -19.64 -12.34
C GLU A 201 -12.96 -20.29 -11.66
N GLY A 202 -13.23 -20.91 -10.49
CA GLY A 202 -12.21 -21.55 -9.66
C GLY A 202 -11.12 -20.60 -9.14
N PHE A 203 -11.32 -19.27 -9.23
CA PHE A 203 -10.31 -18.26 -8.91
C PHE A 203 -9.01 -18.39 -9.73
N GLN A 204 -9.12 -18.95 -10.95
CA GLN A 204 -7.99 -19.19 -11.85
C GLN A 204 -7.79 -18.01 -12.81
N ASP A 205 -6.53 -17.71 -13.20
CA ASP A 205 -6.23 -16.60 -14.11
C ASP A 205 -6.80 -16.83 -15.53
N ASP A 206 -6.90 -18.09 -15.95
CA ASP A 206 -7.39 -18.54 -17.26
C ASP A 206 -8.84 -19.03 -17.22
N GLY A 207 -9.53 -18.93 -16.08
CA GLY A 207 -10.93 -19.29 -15.95
C GLY A 207 -11.85 -18.34 -16.71
N ASP A 208 -13.03 -18.83 -17.09
CA ASP A 208 -14.10 -18.01 -17.63
C ASP A 208 -14.65 -17.05 -16.55
N TRP A 209 -15.33 -15.98 -16.96
CA TRP A 209 -16.02 -15.08 -16.03
C TRP A 209 -17.17 -15.83 -15.34
N VAL A 210 -17.24 -15.71 -13.99
CA VAL A 210 -18.31 -16.35 -13.22
C VAL A 210 -19.68 -15.76 -13.52
N SER A 211 -20.72 -16.54 -13.26
CA SER A 211 -22.10 -16.04 -13.33
C SER A 211 -22.36 -14.94 -12.28
N LYS A 212 -23.39 -14.13 -12.53
CA LYS A 212 -23.84 -13.11 -11.56
C LYS A 212 -24.11 -13.70 -10.18
N ASP A 213 -24.73 -14.86 -10.10
CA ASP A 213 -25.11 -15.47 -8.83
C ASP A 213 -23.89 -15.92 -8.03
N VAL A 214 -22.90 -16.52 -8.72
CA VAL A 214 -21.60 -16.87 -8.11
C VAL A 214 -20.89 -15.61 -7.63
N MET A 215 -20.87 -14.52 -8.43
CA MET A 215 -20.23 -13.28 -8.06
C MET A 215 -20.88 -12.60 -6.84
N LEU A 216 -22.20 -12.61 -6.75
CA LEU A 216 -22.91 -12.12 -5.57
C LEU A 216 -22.56 -12.90 -4.32
N GLN A 217 -22.46 -14.25 -4.43
CA GLN A 217 -22.06 -15.10 -3.33
C GLN A 217 -20.60 -14.84 -2.91
N ARG A 218 -19.68 -14.65 -3.88
CA ARG A 218 -18.28 -14.28 -3.61
C ARG A 218 -18.17 -12.95 -2.87
N MET A 219 -18.90 -11.94 -3.34
CA MET A 219 -18.91 -10.61 -2.71
C MET A 219 -19.42 -10.68 -1.27
N GLU A 220 -20.50 -11.44 -1.02
CA GLU A 220 -21.04 -11.64 0.32
C GLU A 220 -20.00 -12.34 1.22
N ASN A 221 -19.40 -13.44 0.77
CA ASN A 221 -18.41 -14.18 1.54
C ASN A 221 -17.14 -13.34 1.75
N TYR A 222 -16.68 -12.64 0.73
CA TYR A 222 -15.55 -11.73 0.84
C TYR A 222 -15.75 -10.69 1.96
N ILE A 223 -16.90 -10.01 1.96
CA ILE A 223 -17.20 -9.00 2.98
C ILE A 223 -17.24 -9.63 4.38
N LYS A 224 -17.91 -10.79 4.53
CA LYS A 224 -17.95 -11.53 5.80
C LYS A 224 -16.56 -11.94 6.28
N ASN A 225 -15.74 -12.44 5.38
CA ASN A 225 -14.38 -12.90 5.70
C ASN A 225 -13.46 -11.75 6.07
N VAL A 226 -13.60 -10.58 5.44
CA VAL A 226 -12.86 -9.37 5.83
C VAL A 226 -13.21 -8.98 7.27
N PHE A 227 -14.49 -8.90 7.62
CA PHE A 227 -14.89 -8.56 8.98
C PHE A 227 -14.49 -9.63 9.99
N ALA A 228 -14.60 -10.91 9.66
CA ALA A 228 -14.18 -11.99 10.54
C ALA A 228 -12.66 -11.95 10.82
N ALA A 229 -11.83 -11.73 9.80
CA ALA A 229 -10.38 -11.60 9.95
C ALA A 229 -10.01 -10.38 10.81
N LEU A 230 -10.67 -9.24 10.61
CA LEU A 230 -10.44 -8.03 11.41
C LEU A 230 -10.88 -8.21 12.85
N GLU A 231 -12.00 -8.87 13.11
CA GLU A 231 -12.49 -9.17 14.46
C GLU A 231 -11.55 -10.15 15.18
N GLU A 232 -11.00 -11.13 14.48
CA GLU A 232 -10.06 -12.11 15.03
C GLU A 232 -8.70 -11.49 15.35
N GLU A 233 -8.07 -10.77 14.39
CA GLU A 233 -6.72 -10.26 14.54
C GLU A 233 -6.64 -8.89 15.23
N TYR A 234 -7.68 -8.06 15.10
CA TYR A 234 -7.72 -6.66 15.57
C TYR A 234 -8.99 -6.30 16.34
N PRO A 235 -9.44 -7.10 17.33
CA PRO A 235 -10.72 -6.91 18.03
C PRO A 235 -10.82 -5.58 18.81
N THR A 236 -9.70 -4.90 19.03
CA THR A 236 -9.64 -3.62 19.76
C THR A 236 -9.48 -2.40 18.88
N VAL A 237 -9.34 -2.57 17.56
CA VAL A 237 -9.28 -1.46 16.61
C VAL A 237 -10.69 -1.01 16.27
N ASP A 238 -10.99 0.27 16.51
CA ASP A 238 -12.29 0.87 16.18
C ASP A 238 -12.40 1.18 14.70
N PHE A 239 -13.07 0.34 13.92
CA PHE A 239 -13.46 0.60 12.54
C PHE A 239 -14.78 1.37 12.53
N TYR A 240 -14.73 2.69 12.73
CA TYR A 240 -15.91 3.53 12.91
C TYR A 240 -16.73 3.81 11.65
N ALA A 241 -16.15 3.61 10.47
CA ALA A 241 -16.79 3.82 9.17
C ALA A 241 -16.14 2.94 8.09
N TRP A 242 -16.88 2.66 7.01
CA TRP A 242 -16.39 1.95 5.84
C TRP A 242 -16.84 2.61 4.53
N ASP A 243 -15.93 2.66 3.58
CA ASP A 243 -16.27 2.89 2.17
C ASP A 243 -16.74 1.55 1.59
N VAL A 244 -18.06 1.34 1.55
CA VAL A 244 -18.64 0.05 1.12
C VAL A 244 -18.45 -0.14 -0.38
N VAL A 245 -18.77 0.88 -1.17
CA VAL A 245 -18.56 0.93 -2.62
C VAL A 245 -17.84 2.24 -2.96
N ASN A 246 -16.69 2.15 -3.59
CA ASN A 246 -15.93 3.31 -4.02
C ASN A 246 -16.14 3.57 -5.52
N GLU A 247 -16.29 4.86 -5.90
CA GLU A 247 -16.34 5.29 -7.30
C GLU A 247 -17.33 4.47 -8.14
N ALA A 248 -18.59 4.44 -7.71
CA ALA A 248 -19.63 3.58 -8.28
C ALA A 248 -20.13 3.98 -9.70
N TRP A 249 -19.49 4.97 -10.36
CA TRP A 249 -19.89 5.54 -11.66
C TRP A 249 -18.82 5.36 -12.72
#